data_b82b0a8c5f23378784b18f8dfa99c071
#
_entry.id   b82b0a8c5f23378784b18f8dfa99c071
#
_cell.length_a   1.000
_cell.length_b   1.000
_cell.length_c   1.000
_cell.angle_alpha   90.00
_cell.angle_beta   90.00
_cell.angle_gamma   90.00
#
_symmetry.space_group_name_H-M   'P 1'
#
loop_
_entity.id
_entity.type
_entity.pdbx_description
1 polymer ?
#
loop_
_entity_poly.entity_id
_entity_poly.type
_entity_poly.pdbx_seq_one_letter_code
_entity_poly.pdbx_strand_id
1 'polypeptide(L)'
;MTVFKIVLILIAVVVVGVVALILFALHKESNYYKYTEAVGEIEQKYTAFGDKEVSCQEYDANDDVIGKYAVWYPSELESSNTQYPVVIFANGTGSTLSTYKPFLTHLSSWGFISVGNDDENTRTGASLEETIKFLIAENEKKDSIFYHKIDLDNIGIAGHSQGGPAVFNMVTNQEHGSMVKALYAASATSSYHTMVMADGWEYDISRVNIPTFLTAGTGSWDAGNATSKEQVTD
;
A
#
# COMPACT_ATOMS: atom_id res chain seq x y z
N MET A 1 27.05 -8.08 -47.34
CA MET A 1 26.76 -7.42 -46.04
C MET A 1 27.91 -7.70 -45.11
N THR A 2 28.55 -6.69 -44.54
CA THR A 2 29.74 -6.87 -43.70
C THR A 2 29.38 -7.58 -42.38
N VAL A 3 30.26 -8.46 -41.88
CA VAL A 3 30.09 -9.18 -40.61
C VAL A 3 29.64 -8.23 -39.49
N PHE A 4 30.18 -6.99 -39.47
CA PHE A 4 29.79 -5.95 -38.57
C PHE A 4 28.28 -5.62 -38.57
N LYS A 5 27.65 -5.53 -39.74
CA LYS A 5 26.19 -5.28 -39.86
C LYS A 5 25.37 -6.45 -39.31
N ILE A 6 25.83 -7.68 -39.50
CA ILE A 6 25.18 -8.89 -38.96
C ILE A 6 25.23 -8.86 -37.43
N VAL A 7 26.38 -8.56 -36.86
CA VAL A 7 26.55 -8.45 -35.39
C VAL A 7 25.64 -7.37 -34.81
N LEU A 8 25.57 -6.18 -35.44
CA LEU A 8 24.66 -5.12 -34.98
C LEU A 8 23.19 -5.54 -35.02
N ILE A 9 22.77 -6.25 -36.07
CA ILE A 9 21.39 -6.75 -36.17
C ILE A 9 21.11 -7.77 -35.04
N LEU A 10 22.04 -8.69 -34.79
CA LEU A 10 21.88 -9.68 -33.71
C LEU A 10 21.78 -9.00 -32.34
N ILE A 11 22.63 -8.01 -32.07
CA ILE A 11 22.58 -7.23 -30.81
C ILE A 11 21.20 -6.53 -30.72
N ALA A 12 20.74 -5.87 -31.78
CA ALA A 12 19.45 -5.20 -31.79
C ALA A 12 18.28 -6.17 -31.51
N VAL A 13 18.31 -7.36 -32.09
CA VAL A 13 17.28 -8.40 -31.86
C VAL A 13 17.30 -8.85 -30.39
N VAL A 14 18.49 -9.06 -29.81
CA VAL A 14 18.63 -9.45 -28.40
C VAL A 14 18.10 -8.34 -27.48
N VAL A 15 18.45 -7.09 -27.74
CA VAL A 15 17.96 -5.94 -26.95
C VAL A 15 16.45 -5.83 -27.02
N VAL A 16 15.86 -5.93 -28.22
CA VAL A 16 14.39 -5.90 -28.38
C VAL A 16 13.74 -7.06 -27.63
N GLY A 17 14.32 -8.27 -27.70
CA GLY A 17 13.83 -9.42 -26.96
C GLY A 17 13.85 -9.21 -25.44
N VAL A 18 14.95 -8.67 -24.91
CA VAL A 18 15.07 -8.37 -23.48
C VAL A 18 14.07 -7.30 -23.05
N VAL A 19 13.93 -6.22 -23.83
CA VAL A 19 12.94 -5.16 -23.52
C VAL A 19 11.53 -5.73 -23.55
N ALA A 20 11.18 -6.56 -24.52
CA ALA A 20 9.86 -7.20 -24.58
C ALA A 20 9.58 -8.10 -23.36
N LEU A 21 10.59 -8.87 -22.91
CA LEU A 21 10.47 -9.69 -21.69
C LEU A 21 10.28 -8.84 -20.43
N ILE A 22 11.02 -7.74 -20.31
CA ILE A 22 10.86 -6.80 -19.17
C ILE A 22 9.45 -6.20 -19.18
N LEU A 23 8.98 -5.69 -20.33
CA LEU A 23 7.64 -5.14 -20.44
C LEU A 23 6.54 -6.16 -20.14
N PHE A 24 6.74 -7.40 -20.57
CA PHE A 24 5.81 -8.50 -20.24
C PHE A 24 5.81 -8.81 -18.74
N ALA A 25 6.98 -8.86 -18.10
CA ALA A 25 7.10 -9.10 -16.67
C ALA A 25 6.42 -7.97 -15.86
N LEU A 26 6.68 -6.70 -16.19
CA LEU A 26 6.06 -5.54 -15.57
C LEU A 26 4.53 -5.53 -15.78
N HIS A 27 4.06 -5.89 -16.98
CA HIS A 27 2.62 -6.01 -17.24
C HIS A 27 1.99 -7.11 -16.38
N LYS A 28 2.65 -8.26 -16.25
CA LYS A 28 2.16 -9.37 -15.44
C LYS A 28 2.15 -9.03 -13.95
N GLU A 29 3.18 -8.35 -13.47
CA GLU A 29 3.27 -7.86 -12.10
C GLU A 29 2.15 -6.85 -11.80
N SER A 30 1.94 -5.85 -12.65
CA SER A 30 0.88 -4.86 -12.50
C SER A 30 -0.55 -5.43 -12.60
N ASN A 31 -0.69 -6.64 -13.11
CA ASN A 31 -1.97 -7.32 -13.29
C ASN A 31 -2.01 -8.70 -12.61
N TYR A 32 -1.18 -8.92 -11.58
CA TYR A 32 -1.05 -10.23 -10.92
C TYR A 32 -2.40 -10.82 -10.49
N TYR A 33 -3.32 -9.99 -10.01
CA TYR A 33 -4.67 -10.38 -9.60
C TYR A 33 -5.48 -11.06 -10.71
N LYS A 34 -5.19 -10.78 -11.99
CA LYS A 34 -5.83 -11.42 -13.15
C LYS A 34 -5.27 -12.82 -13.44
N TYR A 35 -4.13 -13.15 -12.86
CA TYR A 35 -3.41 -14.42 -13.09
C TYR A 35 -3.37 -15.28 -11.82
N THR A 36 -3.96 -14.81 -10.72
CA THR A 36 -4.07 -15.58 -9.48
C THR A 36 -5.26 -16.51 -9.59
N GLU A 37 -5.02 -17.80 -9.39
CA GLU A 37 -6.05 -18.83 -9.40
C GLU A 37 -6.63 -18.95 -7.99
N ALA A 38 -7.83 -18.41 -7.78
CA ALA A 38 -8.54 -18.47 -6.52
C ALA A 38 -9.32 -19.79 -6.42
N VAL A 39 -9.13 -20.54 -5.33
CA VAL A 39 -9.70 -21.89 -5.16
C VAL A 39 -10.95 -21.90 -4.28
N GLY A 40 -10.98 -21.10 -3.19
CA GLY A 40 -12.10 -21.03 -2.26
C GLY A 40 -13.11 -19.96 -2.62
N GLU A 41 -14.38 -20.14 -2.22
CA GLU A 41 -15.46 -19.16 -2.49
C GLU A 41 -15.14 -17.76 -1.93
N ILE A 42 -14.59 -17.68 -0.74
CA ILE A 42 -14.19 -16.41 -0.10
C ILE A 42 -13.05 -15.78 -0.89
N GLU A 43 -12.04 -16.57 -1.25
CA GLU A 43 -10.91 -16.12 -2.04
C GLU A 43 -11.37 -15.62 -3.42
N GLN A 44 -12.20 -16.39 -4.13
CA GLN A 44 -12.77 -15.99 -5.43
C GLN A 44 -13.53 -14.66 -5.32
N LYS A 45 -14.36 -14.52 -4.27
CA LYS A 45 -15.15 -13.32 -4.05
C LYS A 45 -14.27 -12.09 -3.85
N TYR A 46 -13.28 -12.17 -2.96
CA TYR A 46 -12.50 -10.99 -2.55
C TYR A 46 -11.24 -10.75 -3.37
N THR A 47 -10.80 -11.69 -4.20
CA THR A 47 -9.78 -11.47 -5.22
C THR A 47 -10.35 -10.75 -6.44
N ALA A 48 -11.65 -10.91 -6.71
CA ALA A 48 -12.34 -10.16 -7.74
C ALA A 48 -12.44 -8.67 -7.36
N PHE A 49 -12.49 -7.79 -8.36
CA PHE A 49 -12.87 -6.39 -8.12
C PHE A 49 -14.30 -6.31 -7.59
N GLY A 50 -14.55 -5.33 -6.73
CA GLY A 50 -15.89 -4.95 -6.33
C GLY A 50 -16.70 -4.34 -7.49
N ASP A 51 -17.92 -3.93 -7.20
CA ASP A 51 -18.88 -3.43 -8.21
C ASP A 51 -18.76 -1.92 -8.47
N LYS A 52 -17.86 -1.21 -7.76
CA LYS A 52 -17.70 0.23 -7.90
C LYS A 52 -16.69 0.59 -8.98
N GLU A 53 -17.05 1.55 -9.82
CA GLU A 53 -16.08 2.26 -10.64
C GLU A 53 -15.17 3.10 -9.75
N VAL A 54 -13.88 3.21 -10.10
CA VAL A 54 -12.87 3.85 -9.26
C VAL A 54 -12.29 5.07 -9.96
N SER A 55 -12.35 6.19 -9.28
CA SER A 55 -11.63 7.42 -9.63
C SER A 55 -10.38 7.59 -8.76
N CYS A 56 -9.45 8.44 -9.21
CA CYS A 56 -8.23 8.76 -8.45
C CYS A 56 -7.95 10.25 -8.58
N GLN A 57 -7.61 10.89 -7.45
CA GLN A 57 -7.14 12.27 -7.40
C GLN A 57 -5.80 12.35 -6.67
N GLU A 58 -4.87 13.10 -7.25
CA GLU A 58 -3.54 13.34 -6.67
C GLU A 58 -3.47 14.77 -6.12
N TYR A 59 -2.72 14.92 -5.01
CA TYR A 59 -2.49 16.19 -4.32
C TYR A 59 -1.00 16.32 -4.02
N ASP A 60 -0.44 17.47 -4.30
CA ASP A 60 0.91 17.82 -3.86
C ASP A 60 0.92 18.00 -2.32
N ALA A 61 1.79 17.28 -1.63
CA ALA A 61 1.90 17.37 -0.19
C ALA A 61 2.65 18.64 0.27
N ASN A 62 3.35 19.34 -0.64
CA ASN A 62 4.27 20.43 -0.33
C ASN A 62 5.32 20.02 0.74
N ASP A 63 5.70 18.77 0.72
CA ASP A 63 6.66 18.14 1.62
C ASP A 63 7.54 17.19 0.81
N ASP A 64 8.86 17.36 0.90
CA ASP A 64 9.82 16.62 0.07
C ASP A 64 9.88 15.11 0.42
N VAL A 65 9.47 14.71 1.64
CA VAL A 65 9.46 13.32 2.08
C VAL A 65 8.20 12.62 1.60
N ILE A 66 7.05 13.26 1.78
CA ILE A 66 5.75 12.72 1.41
C ILE A 66 5.52 12.82 -0.10
N GLY A 67 6.07 13.86 -0.74
CA GLY A 67 5.91 14.15 -2.15
C GLY A 67 4.48 14.48 -2.51
N LYS A 68 3.64 13.44 -2.69
CA LYS A 68 2.22 13.60 -3.00
C LYS A 68 1.36 12.61 -2.23
N TYR A 69 0.09 12.97 -2.08
CA TYR A 69 -0.99 12.03 -1.74
C TYR A 69 -1.71 11.60 -3.01
N ALA A 70 -2.12 10.34 -3.08
CA ALA A 70 -3.08 9.90 -4.07
C ALA A 70 -4.24 9.19 -3.38
N VAL A 71 -5.45 9.56 -3.76
CA VAL A 71 -6.69 9.08 -3.18
C VAL A 71 -7.49 8.39 -4.25
N TRP A 72 -7.69 7.08 -4.11
CA TRP A 72 -8.63 6.29 -4.91
C TRP A 72 -9.96 6.20 -4.17
N TYR A 73 -11.06 6.29 -4.89
CA TYR A 73 -12.38 6.31 -4.31
C TYR A 73 -13.44 5.80 -5.30
N PRO A 74 -14.58 5.28 -4.83
CA PRO A 74 -15.71 5.00 -5.70
C PRO A 74 -16.16 6.26 -6.44
N SER A 75 -16.24 6.23 -7.76
CA SER A 75 -16.57 7.42 -8.59
C SER A 75 -17.91 8.04 -8.20
N GLU A 76 -18.86 7.24 -7.68
CA GLU A 76 -20.15 7.70 -7.18
C GLU A 76 -20.04 8.66 -5.98
N LEU A 77 -18.91 8.67 -5.27
CA LEU A 77 -18.65 9.59 -4.16
C LEU A 77 -18.84 11.05 -4.56
N GLU A 78 -18.47 11.43 -5.78
CA GLU A 78 -18.55 12.82 -6.25
C GLU A 78 -19.97 13.36 -6.19
N SER A 79 -20.98 12.52 -6.46
CA SER A 79 -22.39 12.86 -6.44
C SER A 79 -23.16 12.38 -5.20
N SER A 80 -22.52 11.63 -4.31
CA SER A 80 -23.11 11.05 -3.10
C SER A 80 -22.97 12.00 -1.91
N ASN A 81 -23.89 11.86 -0.94
CA ASN A 81 -23.78 12.44 0.39
C ASN A 81 -23.42 11.38 1.46
N THR A 82 -23.04 10.18 1.04
CA THR A 82 -22.65 9.08 1.92
C THR A 82 -21.20 9.25 2.36
N GLN A 83 -20.89 8.88 3.58
CA GLN A 83 -19.52 8.75 4.07
C GLN A 83 -18.97 7.38 3.70
N TYR A 84 -17.68 7.34 3.40
CA TYR A 84 -16.97 6.13 2.98
C TYR A 84 -15.84 5.82 3.95
N PRO A 85 -15.69 4.55 4.37
CA PRO A 85 -14.58 4.13 5.22
C PRO A 85 -13.24 4.27 4.48
N VAL A 86 -12.18 4.45 5.26
CA VAL A 86 -10.85 4.74 4.74
C VAL A 86 -9.89 3.58 4.95
N VAL A 87 -9.03 3.32 3.97
CA VAL A 87 -7.82 2.52 4.15
C VAL A 87 -6.60 3.34 3.72
N ILE A 88 -5.68 3.56 4.64
CA ILE A 88 -4.39 4.24 4.38
C ILE A 88 -3.32 3.17 4.20
N PHE A 89 -2.41 3.37 3.25
CA PHE A 89 -1.35 2.40 2.95
C PHE A 89 0.04 2.96 3.23
N ALA A 90 0.84 2.18 3.96
CA ALA A 90 2.25 2.43 4.24
C ALA A 90 3.14 1.62 3.30
N ASN A 91 3.98 2.30 2.54
CA ASN A 91 4.85 1.71 1.53
C ASN A 91 5.96 0.82 2.14
N GLY A 92 6.44 -0.14 1.37
CA GLY A 92 7.70 -0.83 1.63
C GLY A 92 8.91 0.03 1.30
N THR A 93 10.10 -0.39 1.73
CA THR A 93 11.37 0.33 1.53
C THR A 93 11.62 0.64 0.05
N GLY A 94 11.87 1.90 -0.26
CA GLY A 94 12.17 2.36 -1.62
C GLY A 94 11.03 2.19 -2.61
N SER A 95 9.80 1.98 -2.12
CA SER A 95 8.60 1.86 -2.95
C SER A 95 7.75 3.11 -2.83
N THR A 96 7.13 3.48 -3.94
CA THR A 96 6.19 4.60 -4.03
C THR A 96 4.77 4.09 -4.28
N LEU A 97 3.81 4.99 -4.29
CA LEU A 97 2.39 4.71 -4.58
C LEU A 97 2.16 3.88 -5.84
N SER A 98 2.99 4.07 -6.87
CA SER A 98 2.85 3.36 -8.15
C SER A 98 2.91 1.84 -8.00
N THR A 99 3.68 1.34 -7.02
CA THR A 99 3.81 -0.08 -6.70
C THR A 99 2.50 -0.67 -6.19
N TYR A 100 1.75 0.11 -5.39
CA TYR A 100 0.55 -0.37 -4.68
C TYR A 100 -0.76 0.05 -5.35
N LYS A 101 -0.69 0.78 -6.46
CA LYS A 101 -1.88 1.22 -7.21
C LYS A 101 -2.91 0.11 -7.47
N PRO A 102 -2.53 -1.12 -7.90
CA PRO A 102 -3.51 -2.19 -8.11
C PRO A 102 -4.28 -2.56 -6.84
N PHE A 103 -3.58 -2.62 -5.69
CA PHE A 103 -4.17 -2.92 -4.40
C PHE A 103 -5.13 -1.81 -3.93
N LEU A 104 -4.72 -0.55 -4.03
CA LEU A 104 -5.54 0.61 -3.65
C LEU A 104 -6.78 0.74 -4.55
N THR A 105 -6.63 0.54 -5.87
CA THR A 105 -7.76 0.50 -6.80
C THR A 105 -8.72 -0.63 -6.45
N HIS A 106 -8.20 -1.80 -6.08
CA HIS A 106 -9.01 -2.95 -5.69
C HIS A 106 -9.88 -2.62 -4.46
N LEU A 107 -9.28 -2.08 -3.39
CA LEU A 107 -10.01 -1.68 -2.19
C LEU A 107 -11.11 -0.66 -2.51
N SER A 108 -10.81 0.34 -3.35
CA SER A 108 -11.81 1.35 -3.71
C SER A 108 -12.96 0.79 -4.54
N SER A 109 -12.72 -0.26 -5.33
CA SER A 109 -13.80 -0.97 -6.03
C SER A 109 -14.78 -1.68 -5.07
N TRP A 110 -14.36 -1.93 -3.83
CA TRP A 110 -15.17 -2.48 -2.73
C TRP A 110 -15.82 -1.41 -1.85
N GLY A 111 -15.69 -0.14 -2.19
CA GLY A 111 -16.37 0.95 -1.50
C GLY A 111 -15.54 1.70 -0.46
N PHE A 112 -14.22 1.52 -0.44
CA PHE A 112 -13.32 2.27 0.44
C PHE A 112 -12.78 3.53 -0.26
N ILE A 113 -12.48 4.56 0.50
CA ILE A 113 -11.49 5.56 0.13
C ILE A 113 -10.13 4.97 0.47
N SER A 114 -9.26 4.78 -0.52
CA SER A 114 -7.92 4.22 -0.33
C SER A 114 -6.88 5.30 -0.59
N VAL A 115 -5.97 5.50 0.35
CA VAL A 115 -5.01 6.61 0.31
C VAL A 115 -3.60 6.10 0.53
N GLY A 116 -2.67 6.68 -0.17
CA GLY A 116 -1.25 6.52 0.08
C GLY A 116 -0.48 7.79 -0.23
N ASN A 117 0.81 7.77 0.04
CA ASN A 117 1.75 8.85 -0.25
C ASN A 117 3.07 8.28 -0.81
N ASP A 118 3.96 9.14 -1.32
CA ASP A 118 5.22 8.70 -1.94
C ASP A 118 6.39 8.59 -0.95
N ASP A 119 6.14 8.59 0.38
CA ASP A 119 7.20 8.33 1.36
C ASP A 119 7.79 6.92 1.17
N GLU A 120 9.07 6.85 0.87
CA GLU A 120 9.83 5.61 0.72
C GLU A 120 10.37 5.06 2.05
N ASN A 121 10.12 5.77 3.17
CA ASN A 121 10.67 5.48 4.50
C ASN A 121 9.62 5.54 5.63
N THR A 122 8.50 4.89 5.43
CA THR A 122 7.28 5.00 6.25
C THR A 122 7.40 4.47 7.69
N ARG A 123 8.45 3.73 8.04
CA ARG A 123 8.60 2.88 9.24
C ARG A 123 8.21 3.52 10.58
N THR A 124 8.35 4.83 10.73
CA THR A 124 8.03 5.54 11.97
C THR A 124 6.54 5.82 12.17
N GLY A 125 5.74 5.66 11.11
CA GLY A 125 4.33 6.02 11.10
C GLY A 125 4.07 7.54 10.92
N ALA A 126 5.10 8.37 10.82
CA ALA A 126 4.94 9.82 10.71
C ALA A 126 4.19 10.25 9.43
N SER A 127 4.49 9.62 8.29
CA SER A 127 3.78 9.91 7.05
C SER A 127 2.34 9.40 7.03
N LEU A 128 2.02 8.39 7.84
CA LEU A 128 0.63 7.97 8.07
C LEU A 128 -0.13 9.01 8.89
N GLU A 129 0.51 9.58 9.92
CA GLU A 129 -0.03 10.68 10.71
C GLU A 129 -0.36 11.89 9.82
N GLU A 130 0.58 12.31 8.97
CA GLU A 130 0.34 13.42 8.03
C GLU A 130 -0.77 13.08 7.01
N THR A 131 -0.89 11.82 6.60
CA THR A 131 -2.00 11.38 5.73
C THR A 131 -3.36 11.49 6.44
N ILE A 132 -3.45 11.17 7.74
CA ILE A 132 -4.69 11.37 8.52
C ILE A 132 -5.02 12.86 8.63
N LYS A 133 -4.04 13.71 8.92
CA LYS A 133 -4.25 15.17 8.96
C LYS A 133 -4.72 15.72 7.60
N PHE A 134 -4.13 15.25 6.52
CA PHE A 134 -4.58 15.59 5.16
C PHE A 134 -6.06 15.21 4.94
N LEU A 135 -6.46 13.99 5.34
CA LEU A 135 -7.84 13.51 5.18
C LEU A 135 -8.82 14.34 6.03
N ILE A 136 -8.45 14.68 7.26
CA ILE A 136 -9.25 15.57 8.12
C ILE A 136 -9.44 16.92 7.43
N ALA A 137 -8.37 17.51 6.91
CA ALA A 137 -8.42 18.80 6.23
C ALA A 137 -9.31 18.75 4.97
N GLU A 138 -9.19 17.71 4.14
CA GLU A 138 -10.02 17.55 2.95
C GLU A 138 -11.50 17.29 3.30
N ASN A 139 -11.78 16.61 4.42
CA ASN A 139 -13.14 16.40 4.92
C ASN A 139 -13.82 17.69 5.39
N GLU A 140 -13.07 18.68 5.85
CA GLU A 140 -13.59 19.98 6.32
C GLU A 140 -13.56 21.07 5.23
N LYS A 141 -12.89 20.85 4.13
CA LYS A 141 -12.70 21.81 3.06
C LYS A 141 -13.90 21.80 2.11
N LYS A 142 -14.68 22.90 2.11
CA LYS A 142 -15.94 23.02 1.33
C LYS A 142 -15.82 22.79 -0.17
N ASP A 143 -14.67 23.12 -0.75
CA ASP A 143 -14.40 22.98 -2.19
C ASP A 143 -13.82 21.59 -2.52
N SER A 144 -13.59 20.73 -1.53
CA SER A 144 -13.14 19.35 -1.74
C SER A 144 -14.30 18.47 -2.18
N ILE A 145 -14.01 17.54 -3.10
CA ILE A 145 -14.95 16.48 -3.44
C ILE A 145 -15.23 15.55 -2.25
N PHE A 146 -14.31 15.54 -1.26
CA PHE A 146 -14.41 14.74 -0.03
C PHE A 146 -15.13 15.46 1.12
N TYR A 147 -15.61 16.68 0.92
CA TYR A 147 -16.27 17.46 1.98
C TYR A 147 -17.40 16.68 2.65
N HIS A 148 -17.22 16.37 3.96
CA HIS A 148 -18.11 15.55 4.79
C HIS A 148 -18.41 14.14 4.26
N LYS A 149 -17.53 13.59 3.42
CA LYS A 149 -17.71 12.25 2.82
C LYS A 149 -16.70 11.21 3.31
N ILE A 150 -15.73 11.62 4.14
CA ILE A 150 -14.75 10.71 4.73
C ILE A 150 -15.30 10.24 6.08
N ASP A 151 -15.44 8.93 6.25
CA ASP A 151 -15.80 8.33 7.53
C ASP A 151 -14.55 8.21 8.42
N LEU A 152 -14.27 9.27 9.15
CA LEU A 152 -13.12 9.38 10.05
C LEU A 152 -13.22 8.47 11.29
N ASP A 153 -14.39 7.90 11.55
CA ASP A 153 -14.60 6.92 12.62
C ASP A 153 -14.26 5.49 12.19
N ASN A 154 -14.06 5.26 10.89
CA ASN A 154 -13.75 3.96 10.30
C ASN A 154 -12.50 4.00 9.42
N ILE A 155 -11.36 4.21 10.06
CA ILE A 155 -10.03 4.22 9.41
C ILE A 155 -9.32 2.89 9.67
N GLY A 156 -8.95 2.17 8.61
CA GLY A 156 -8.01 1.07 8.63
C GLY A 156 -6.66 1.48 8.05
N ILE A 157 -5.59 0.83 8.50
CA ILE A 157 -4.25 1.04 7.94
C ILE A 157 -3.68 -0.29 7.48
N ALA A 158 -3.14 -0.31 6.28
CA ALA A 158 -2.40 -1.43 5.73
C ALA A 158 -0.94 -1.03 5.49
N GLY A 159 0.00 -1.96 5.61
CA GLY A 159 1.41 -1.70 5.34
C GLY A 159 2.14 -2.92 4.87
N HIS A 160 3.15 -2.74 4.02
CA HIS A 160 3.97 -3.80 3.47
C HIS A 160 5.43 -3.64 3.89
N SER A 161 6.09 -4.73 4.26
CA SER A 161 7.52 -4.74 4.59
C SER A 161 7.83 -3.73 5.72
N GLN A 162 8.61 -2.65 5.49
CA GLN A 162 8.79 -1.59 6.48
C GLN A 162 7.49 -0.84 6.84
N GLY A 163 6.48 -0.89 5.99
CA GLY A 163 5.14 -0.40 6.31
C GLY A 163 4.45 -1.19 7.43
N GLY A 164 4.92 -2.42 7.71
CA GLY A 164 4.46 -3.19 8.87
C GLY A 164 4.80 -2.52 10.20
N PRO A 165 6.08 -2.23 10.54
CA PRO A 165 6.44 -1.35 11.65
C PRO A 165 5.67 -0.02 11.65
N ALA A 166 5.49 0.60 10.49
CA ALA A 166 4.77 1.87 10.36
C ALA A 166 3.32 1.79 10.91
N VAL A 167 2.57 0.73 10.58
CA VAL A 167 1.18 0.61 11.05
C VAL A 167 1.10 0.45 12.56
N PHE A 168 2.05 -0.22 13.18
CA PHE A 168 2.13 -0.34 14.64
C PHE A 168 2.53 1.00 15.28
N ASN A 169 3.58 1.65 14.75
CA ASN A 169 4.04 2.93 15.25
C ASN A 169 2.98 4.03 15.10
N MET A 170 2.14 3.97 14.07
CA MET A 170 1.01 4.89 13.92
C MET A 170 0.07 4.81 15.13
N VAL A 171 -0.36 3.63 15.54
CA VAL A 171 -1.32 3.49 16.65
C VAL A 171 -0.71 3.63 18.03
N THR A 172 0.59 3.41 18.17
CA THR A 172 1.27 3.46 19.47
C THR A 172 1.98 4.77 19.78
N ASN A 173 2.42 5.50 18.76
CA ASN A 173 3.34 6.62 18.90
C ASN A 173 2.85 7.93 18.26
N GLN A 174 1.80 7.90 17.41
CA GLN A 174 1.31 9.11 16.73
C GLN A 174 0.04 9.66 17.39
N GLU A 175 -0.21 10.96 17.19
CA GLU A 175 -1.30 11.72 17.83
C GLU A 175 -2.68 11.15 17.48
N HIS A 176 -2.92 10.85 16.19
CA HIS A 176 -4.21 10.34 15.69
C HIS A 176 -4.31 8.80 15.71
N GLY A 177 -3.40 8.11 16.40
CA GLY A 177 -3.41 6.65 16.48
C GLY A 177 -4.73 6.05 16.97
N SER A 178 -5.45 6.75 17.87
CA SER A 178 -6.75 6.33 18.39
C SER A 178 -7.90 6.33 17.37
N MET A 179 -7.74 7.04 16.25
CA MET A 179 -8.71 7.04 15.15
C MET A 179 -8.69 5.74 14.35
N VAL A 180 -7.59 5.00 14.39
CA VAL A 180 -7.41 3.75 13.65
C VAL A 180 -8.20 2.63 14.32
N LYS A 181 -8.96 1.86 13.51
CA LYS A 181 -9.84 0.78 13.99
C LYS A 181 -9.38 -0.62 13.61
N ALA A 182 -8.54 -0.76 12.60
CA ALA A 182 -8.01 -2.04 12.17
C ALA A 182 -6.64 -1.89 11.49
N LEU A 183 -5.78 -2.90 11.64
CA LEU A 183 -4.47 -2.96 11.01
C LEU A 183 -4.31 -4.19 10.13
N TYR A 184 -3.62 -4.00 9.02
CA TYR A 184 -3.10 -5.10 8.21
C TYR A 184 -1.60 -4.89 7.96
N ALA A 185 -0.77 -5.84 8.38
CA ALA A 185 0.66 -5.81 8.14
C ALA A 185 1.06 -7.00 7.26
N ALA A 186 1.40 -6.70 6.00
CA ALA A 186 1.85 -7.69 5.03
C ALA A 186 3.36 -7.80 5.06
N SER A 187 3.88 -9.00 5.34
CA SER A 187 5.33 -9.27 5.38
C SER A 187 6.09 -8.22 6.19
N ALA A 188 5.54 -7.83 7.34
CA ALA A 188 6.13 -6.83 8.22
C ALA A 188 7.57 -7.18 8.55
N THR A 189 8.49 -6.21 8.46
CA THR A 189 9.87 -6.42 8.88
C THR A 189 9.89 -6.83 10.34
N SER A 190 10.34 -8.07 10.61
CA SER A 190 10.28 -8.67 11.94
C SER A 190 11.17 -7.93 12.94
N SER A 191 10.81 -8.00 14.22
CA SER A 191 11.61 -7.44 15.33
C SER A 191 13.05 -7.97 15.34
N TYR A 192 13.24 -9.22 14.97
CA TYR A 192 14.58 -9.82 14.84
C TYR A 192 15.44 -9.10 13.79
N HIS A 193 14.87 -8.75 12.64
CA HIS A 193 15.59 -8.00 11.60
C HIS A 193 15.85 -6.55 12.02
N THR A 194 14.90 -5.93 12.71
CA THR A 194 15.02 -4.52 13.14
C THR A 194 16.11 -4.32 14.19
N MET A 195 16.42 -5.33 15.00
CA MET A 195 17.50 -5.29 16.01
C MET A 195 18.90 -5.01 15.42
N VAL A 196 19.11 -5.33 14.14
CA VAL A 196 20.40 -5.12 13.45
C VAL A 196 20.36 -3.96 12.45
N MET A 197 19.24 -3.27 12.37
CA MET A 197 19.06 -2.11 11.50
C MET A 197 19.40 -0.82 12.23
N ALA A 198 19.48 0.29 11.47
CA ALA A 198 19.67 1.62 12.04
C ALA A 198 18.44 2.05 12.87
N ASP A 199 18.58 3.08 13.68
CA ASP A 199 17.52 3.65 14.52
C ASP A 199 16.24 3.97 13.76
N GLY A 200 15.10 3.87 14.43
CA GLY A 200 13.78 4.19 13.89
C GLY A 200 13.06 3.00 13.23
N TRP A 201 13.57 1.78 13.43
CA TRP A 201 12.89 0.56 13.03
C TRP A 201 12.14 -0.14 14.18
N GLU A 202 12.29 0.38 15.40
CA GLU A 202 11.66 -0.19 16.59
C GLU A 202 10.15 -0.01 16.53
N TYR A 203 9.43 -1.01 17.00
CA TYR A 203 8.00 -0.96 17.21
C TYR A 203 7.61 -1.88 18.38
N ASP A 204 6.51 -1.54 19.04
CA ASP A 204 5.98 -2.28 20.19
C ASP A 204 4.53 -2.68 19.94
N ILE A 205 4.33 -3.96 19.62
CA ILE A 205 2.99 -4.51 19.37
C ILE A 205 2.21 -4.78 20.66
N SER A 206 2.87 -4.82 21.83
CA SER A 206 2.21 -5.08 23.11
C SER A 206 1.18 -3.98 23.48
N ARG A 207 1.30 -2.81 22.87
CA ARG A 207 0.40 -1.67 23.07
C ARG A 207 -0.74 -1.60 22.04
N VAL A 208 -0.74 -2.52 21.07
CA VAL A 208 -1.78 -2.57 20.02
C VAL A 208 -2.98 -3.35 20.54
N ASN A 209 -4.13 -2.67 20.68
CA ASN A 209 -5.36 -3.24 21.23
C ASN A 209 -6.55 -3.17 20.24
N ILE A 210 -6.26 -3.14 18.95
CA ILE A 210 -7.26 -3.12 17.88
C ILE A 210 -7.12 -4.36 16.99
N PRO A 211 -8.17 -4.77 16.26
CA PRO A 211 -8.09 -5.88 15.32
C PRO A 211 -6.90 -5.76 14.38
N THR A 212 -6.06 -6.76 14.35
CA THR A 212 -4.83 -6.78 13.55
C THR A 212 -4.74 -8.08 12.77
N PHE A 213 -4.51 -7.97 11.46
CA PHE A 213 -4.26 -9.10 10.58
C PHE A 213 -2.82 -9.05 10.09
N LEU A 214 -2.08 -10.13 10.33
CA LEU A 214 -0.69 -10.29 9.94
C LEU A 214 -0.58 -11.37 8.88
N THR A 215 0.18 -11.09 7.83
CA THR A 215 0.60 -12.11 6.86
C THR A 215 2.10 -12.05 6.67
N ALA A 216 2.71 -13.19 6.45
CA ALA A 216 4.13 -13.29 6.11
C ALA A 216 4.31 -14.36 5.05
N GLY A 217 5.21 -14.11 4.11
CA GLY A 217 5.62 -15.09 3.13
C GLY A 217 6.56 -16.13 3.75
N THR A 218 6.55 -17.33 3.20
CA THR A 218 7.45 -18.43 3.61
C THR A 218 8.74 -18.48 2.79
N GLY A 219 8.91 -17.53 1.86
CA GLY A 219 10.11 -17.41 1.04
C GLY A 219 11.29 -16.82 1.83
N SER A 220 12.51 -17.27 1.52
CA SER A 220 13.74 -16.81 2.18
C SER A 220 14.07 -15.33 2.02
N TRP A 221 13.36 -14.63 1.14
CA TRP A 221 13.51 -13.19 0.86
C TRP A 221 12.36 -12.35 1.38
N ASP A 222 11.40 -12.97 2.07
CA ASP A 222 10.29 -12.24 2.66
C ASP A 222 10.74 -11.42 3.88
N ALA A 223 10.32 -10.18 3.98
CA ALA A 223 10.70 -9.27 5.06
C ALA A 223 10.20 -9.75 6.43
N GLY A 224 9.06 -10.43 6.47
CA GLY A 224 8.54 -11.08 7.67
C GLY A 224 9.33 -12.32 8.04
N ASN A 225 10.03 -12.95 7.08
CA ASN A 225 10.88 -14.11 7.26
C ASN A 225 10.31 -15.17 8.24
N ALA A 226 9.01 -15.39 8.14
CA ALA A 226 8.32 -16.32 9.00
C ALA A 226 8.64 -17.75 8.59
N THR A 227 9.70 -18.34 9.15
CA THR A 227 10.04 -19.75 8.98
C THR A 227 9.24 -20.63 9.95
N SER A 228 8.61 -20.03 10.95
CA SER A 228 7.74 -20.71 11.91
C SER A 228 6.55 -19.82 12.32
N LYS A 229 5.53 -20.44 12.91
CA LYS A 229 4.35 -19.74 13.44
C LYS A 229 4.73 -18.77 14.57
N GLU A 230 5.72 -19.11 15.37
CA GLU A 230 6.22 -18.30 16.47
C GLU A 230 6.77 -16.96 16.01
N GLN A 231 7.42 -16.91 14.84
CA GLN A 231 7.97 -15.69 14.28
C GLN A 231 6.92 -14.70 13.76
N VAL A 232 5.67 -15.13 13.61
CA VAL A 232 4.55 -14.26 13.22
C VAL A 232 3.84 -13.68 14.44
N THR A 233 4.04 -14.26 15.62
CA THR A 233 3.32 -13.95 16.87
C THR A 233 4.16 -13.24 17.91
N ASP A 234 5.47 -13.13 17.69
CA ASP A 234 6.41 -12.37 18.52
C ASP A 234 6.61 -10.97 17.95
#